data_806b7d131ca83c6f23913ab673222a48
#
_entry.id   806b7d131ca83c6f23913ab673222a48
#
_cell.length_a   1.000
_cell.length_b   1.000
_cell.length_c   1.000
_cell.angle_alpha   90.00
_cell.angle_beta   90.00
_cell.angle_gamma   90.00
#
_symmetry.space_group_name_H-M   'P 1'
#
loop_
_entity.id
_entity.type
_entity.pdbx_description
1 polymer ?
#
loop_
_entity_poly.entity_id
_entity_poly.type
_entity_poly.pdbx_seq_one_letter_code
_entity_poly.pdbx_strand_id
1 'polypeptide(L)'
;MANNFNQYEDLDDLDKKGNVDTFFENVGKFFTQNRLVKYLSRKVLLRKTLIFYALLFPIIGLILGGIYSPARETFSKEQLETKQEFGNGTGRVELVSQTYSKSNGIMVFEFETTDYTAAIQKGINANNLEWQLFTPPGVDAQKTQMEVVPLTDNKIDVIVRNVPKDYGVMIVRIANTTVSNSDVDVSIQDYEDYKEKKKEKKLDQQETTDYVDFYITHQNGKLKYSQLENLSRENFALKAFGDELKFQKDQV
;
A
#
# COMPACT_ATOMS: atom_id res chain seq x y z
N MET A 1 46.74 29.00 14.86
CA MET A 1 46.09 27.67 14.73
C MET A 1 45.08 27.77 13.59
N ALA A 2 45.50 27.43 12.41
CA ALA A 2 44.69 27.52 11.22
C ALA A 2 45.00 26.34 10.30
N ASN A 3 43.93 25.73 9.80
CA ASN A 3 43.84 24.93 8.58
C ASN A 3 44.52 23.54 8.54
N ASN A 4 43.78 22.53 8.93
CA ASN A 4 43.98 21.15 8.49
C ASN A 4 42.66 20.46 8.02
N PHE A 5 41.67 21.20 7.47
CA PHE A 5 40.42 20.61 7.05
C PHE A 5 40.27 20.38 5.54
N ASN A 6 41.18 20.89 4.71
CA ASN A 6 41.03 20.82 3.24
C ASN A 6 41.87 19.70 2.58
N GLN A 7 42.52 18.82 3.34
CA GLN A 7 43.42 17.82 2.75
C GLN A 7 42.73 16.46 2.47
N TYR A 8 41.52 16.25 2.98
CA TYR A 8 40.78 14.98 2.76
C TYR A 8 39.77 15.01 1.61
N GLU A 9 39.30 16.18 1.21
CA GLU A 9 38.38 16.30 0.04
C GLU A 9 39.12 16.09 -1.29
N ASP A 10 40.38 16.48 -1.40
CA ASP A 10 41.17 16.32 -2.64
C ASP A 10 41.57 14.87 -2.95
N LEU A 11 41.64 13.98 -1.95
CA LEU A 11 41.99 12.57 -2.18
C LEU A 11 40.84 11.73 -2.74
N ASP A 12 39.63 12.00 -2.31
CA ASP A 12 38.43 11.31 -2.82
C ASP A 12 38.07 11.70 -4.27
N ASP A 13 38.38 12.94 -4.67
CA ASP A 13 38.19 13.39 -6.05
C ASP A 13 39.26 12.87 -7.00
N LEU A 14 40.49 12.65 -6.53
CA LEU A 14 41.56 12.04 -7.33
C LEU A 14 41.32 10.57 -7.59
N ASP A 15 40.80 9.81 -6.63
CA ASP A 15 40.42 8.40 -6.81
C ASP A 15 39.24 8.20 -7.74
N LYS A 16 38.23 9.09 -7.67
CA LYS A 16 37.11 9.09 -8.60
C LYS A 16 37.54 9.41 -10.04
N LYS A 17 38.46 10.38 -10.21
CA LYS A 17 38.96 10.77 -11.51
C LYS A 17 39.80 9.66 -12.14
N GLY A 18 40.66 8.98 -11.38
CA GLY A 18 41.42 7.82 -11.84
C GLY A 18 40.56 6.65 -12.27
N ASN A 19 39.43 6.41 -11.60
CA ASN A 19 38.50 5.33 -11.92
C ASN A 19 37.70 5.61 -13.21
N VAL A 20 37.36 6.86 -13.46
CA VAL A 20 36.68 7.30 -14.69
C VAL A 20 37.63 7.24 -15.89
N ASP A 21 38.87 7.69 -15.74
CA ASP A 21 39.88 7.66 -16.81
C ASP A 21 40.25 6.22 -17.21
N THR A 22 40.40 5.31 -16.24
CA THR A 22 40.60 3.88 -16.52
C THR A 22 39.39 3.21 -17.18
N PHE A 23 38.19 3.62 -16.85
CA PHE A 23 36.98 3.16 -17.52
C PHE A 23 36.95 3.58 -19.00
N PHE A 24 37.21 4.85 -19.29
CA PHE A 24 37.27 5.36 -20.68
C PHE A 24 38.43 4.74 -21.49
N GLU A 25 39.57 4.49 -20.87
CA GLU A 25 40.69 3.82 -21.50
C GLU A 25 40.38 2.35 -21.88
N ASN A 26 39.71 1.63 -20.94
CA ASN A 26 39.27 0.25 -21.19
C ASN A 26 38.17 0.19 -22.28
N VAL A 27 37.23 1.13 -22.28
CA VAL A 27 36.21 1.28 -23.32
C VAL A 27 36.89 1.62 -24.64
N GLY A 28 37.88 2.52 -24.68
CA GLY A 28 38.64 2.86 -25.86
C GLY A 28 39.41 1.65 -26.45
N LYS A 29 40.07 0.86 -25.60
CA LYS A 29 40.74 -0.39 -26.00
C LYS A 29 39.76 -1.43 -26.55
N PHE A 30 38.59 -1.59 -25.96
CA PHE A 30 37.54 -2.47 -26.47
C PHE A 30 37.09 -2.08 -27.86
N PHE A 31 36.89 -0.78 -28.11
CA PHE A 31 36.49 -0.29 -29.43
C PHE A 31 37.58 -0.40 -30.49
N THR A 32 38.87 -0.25 -30.15
CA THR A 32 39.98 -0.30 -31.10
C THR A 32 40.43 -1.72 -31.42
N GLN A 33 40.28 -2.67 -30.51
CA GLN A 33 40.75 -4.06 -30.67
C GLN A 33 39.68 -4.99 -31.28
N ASN A 34 38.41 -4.63 -31.22
CA ASN A 34 37.33 -5.50 -31.67
C ASN A 34 37.22 -5.51 -33.21
N ARG A 35 37.33 -6.70 -33.81
CA ARG A 35 37.22 -6.89 -35.26
C ARG A 35 35.91 -6.37 -35.86
N LEU A 36 34.83 -6.48 -35.09
CA LEU A 36 33.50 -5.98 -35.47
C LEU A 36 33.47 -4.45 -35.58
N VAL A 37 34.09 -3.75 -34.62
CA VAL A 37 34.18 -2.29 -34.66
C VAL A 37 35.01 -1.82 -35.83
N LYS A 38 36.15 -2.47 -36.14
CA LYS A 38 36.93 -2.21 -37.36
C LYS A 38 36.17 -2.44 -38.64
N TYR A 39 35.35 -3.48 -38.73
CA TYR A 39 34.48 -3.73 -39.87
C TYR A 39 33.41 -2.66 -40.03
N LEU A 40 32.75 -2.29 -38.92
CA LEU A 40 31.72 -1.24 -38.87
C LEU A 40 32.30 0.16 -39.20
N SER A 41 33.52 0.44 -38.80
CA SER A 41 34.17 1.72 -39.07
C SER A 41 34.42 1.97 -40.56
N ARG A 42 34.61 0.88 -41.33
CA ARG A 42 34.84 0.94 -42.80
C ARG A 42 33.55 1.13 -43.62
N LYS A 43 32.38 0.79 -43.05
CA LYS A 43 31.08 0.88 -43.74
C LYS A 43 30.18 1.93 -43.04
N VAL A 44 30.24 3.15 -43.52
CA VAL A 44 29.55 4.30 -42.96
C VAL A 44 28.01 4.09 -42.88
N LEU A 45 27.44 3.51 -43.95
CA LEU A 45 25.99 3.21 -43.98
C LEU A 45 25.57 2.22 -42.91
N LEU A 46 26.33 1.12 -42.78
CA LEU A 46 26.04 0.06 -41.81
C LEU A 46 26.19 0.56 -40.35
N ARG A 47 27.11 1.47 -40.10
CA ARG A 47 27.27 2.13 -38.82
C ARG A 47 26.07 3.02 -38.46
N LYS A 48 25.61 3.83 -39.44
CA LYS A 48 24.45 4.70 -39.24
C LYS A 48 23.17 3.91 -38.97
N THR A 49 22.94 2.84 -39.76
CA THR A 49 21.79 1.95 -39.57
C THR A 49 21.84 1.23 -38.21
N LEU A 50 23.00 0.76 -37.77
CA LEU A 50 23.17 0.08 -36.50
C LEU A 50 22.91 1.03 -35.34
N ILE A 51 23.41 2.25 -35.38
CA ILE A 51 23.13 3.29 -34.39
C ILE A 51 21.63 3.61 -34.35
N PHE A 52 21.01 3.74 -35.51
CA PHE A 52 19.58 3.98 -35.63
C PHE A 52 18.76 2.88 -34.92
N TYR A 53 19.06 1.60 -35.22
CA TYR A 53 18.36 0.49 -34.55
C TYR A 53 18.70 0.37 -33.07
N ALA A 54 19.95 0.66 -32.67
CA ALA A 54 20.35 0.65 -31.28
C ALA A 54 19.59 1.70 -30.45
N LEU A 55 19.14 2.80 -31.03
CA LEU A 55 18.28 3.79 -30.40
C LEU A 55 16.81 3.43 -30.53
N LEU A 56 16.38 2.88 -31.65
CA LEU A 56 14.99 2.54 -31.93
C LEU A 56 14.47 1.39 -31.07
N PHE A 57 15.28 0.32 -30.89
CA PHE A 57 14.84 -0.84 -30.09
C PHE A 57 14.51 -0.52 -28.62
N PRO A 58 15.32 0.23 -27.87
CA PRO A 58 14.96 0.64 -26.52
C PRO A 58 13.68 1.49 -26.48
N ILE A 59 13.49 2.39 -27.45
CA ILE A 59 12.27 3.22 -27.51
C ILE A 59 11.03 2.35 -27.74
N ILE A 60 11.11 1.41 -28.69
CA ILE A 60 10.01 0.46 -28.93
C ILE A 60 9.78 -0.40 -27.68
N GLY A 61 10.85 -0.87 -27.03
CA GLY A 61 10.76 -1.64 -25.78
C GLY A 61 10.08 -0.85 -24.65
N LEU A 62 10.38 0.42 -24.50
CA LEU A 62 9.73 1.30 -23.52
C LEU A 62 8.25 1.53 -23.83
N ILE A 63 7.91 1.75 -25.12
CA ILE A 63 6.53 1.93 -25.56
C ILE A 63 5.72 0.64 -25.31
N LEU A 64 6.25 -0.50 -25.74
CA LEU A 64 5.59 -1.79 -25.51
C LEU A 64 5.49 -2.11 -24.01
N GLY A 65 6.56 -1.86 -23.24
CA GLY A 65 6.55 -2.00 -21.79
C GLY A 65 5.52 -1.12 -21.13
N GLY A 66 5.33 0.12 -21.63
CA GLY A 66 4.29 1.03 -21.13
C GLY A 66 2.87 0.54 -21.45
N ILE A 67 2.64 0.00 -22.65
CA ILE A 67 1.33 -0.50 -23.09
C ILE A 67 0.96 -1.80 -22.35
N TYR A 68 1.93 -2.71 -22.19
CA TYR A 68 1.69 -4.01 -21.54
C TYR A 68 1.97 -4.01 -20.03
N SER A 69 2.49 -2.92 -19.49
CA SER A 69 2.63 -2.80 -18.04
C SER A 69 1.25 -2.63 -17.40
N PRO A 70 0.85 -3.49 -16.46
CA PRO A 70 -0.38 -3.26 -15.73
C PRO A 70 -0.30 -1.88 -15.09
N ALA A 71 -1.35 -1.08 -15.28
CA ALA A 71 -1.46 0.24 -14.66
C ALA A 71 -1.36 0.05 -13.14
N ARG A 72 -0.22 0.42 -12.54
CA ARG A 72 -0.07 0.43 -11.11
C ARG A 72 -0.72 1.71 -10.62
N GLU A 73 -1.85 1.56 -9.96
CA GLU A 73 -2.45 2.69 -9.23
C GLU A 73 -1.43 3.16 -8.18
N THR A 74 -1.09 4.43 -8.21
CA THR A 74 -0.25 5.07 -7.20
C THR A 74 -1.17 5.86 -6.28
N PHE A 75 -1.01 5.65 -4.98
CA PHE A 75 -1.83 6.32 -3.96
C PHE A 75 -1.04 7.48 -3.35
N SER A 76 -1.72 8.57 -3.06
CA SER A 76 -1.12 9.69 -2.35
C SER A 76 -0.81 9.31 -0.89
N LYS A 77 0.06 10.08 -0.23
CA LYS A 77 0.36 9.85 1.19
C LYS A 77 -0.89 9.97 2.07
N GLU A 78 -1.77 10.89 1.73
CA GLU A 78 -3.05 11.11 2.42
C GLU A 78 -3.99 9.90 2.30
N GLN A 79 -4.01 9.24 1.12
CA GLN A 79 -4.79 8.01 0.93
C GLN A 79 -4.22 6.81 1.69
N LEU A 80 -2.90 6.78 1.92
CA LEU A 80 -2.22 5.71 2.67
C LEU A 80 -2.12 6.02 4.17
N GLU A 81 -2.75 7.10 4.63
CA GLU A 81 -2.78 7.46 6.03
C GLU A 81 -3.45 6.37 6.87
N THR A 82 -2.75 5.97 7.93
CA THR A 82 -3.23 4.92 8.84
C THR A 82 -4.00 5.49 10.03
N LYS A 83 -4.02 6.80 10.21
CA LYS A 83 -4.78 7.50 11.24
C LYS A 83 -5.72 8.48 10.58
N GLN A 84 -7.00 8.35 10.86
CA GLN A 84 -8.00 9.24 10.31
C GLN A 84 -8.98 9.68 11.40
N GLU A 85 -9.37 10.94 11.35
CA GLU A 85 -10.34 11.54 12.25
C GLU A 85 -11.67 11.73 11.53
N PHE A 86 -12.75 11.51 12.24
CA PHE A 86 -14.07 11.82 11.72
C PHE A 86 -14.23 13.33 11.55
N GLY A 87 -14.83 13.75 10.44
CA GLY A 87 -14.91 15.15 10.04
C GLY A 87 -15.68 16.04 11.03
N ASN A 88 -16.58 15.45 11.80
CA ASN A 88 -17.32 16.14 12.88
C ASN A 88 -16.56 16.17 14.23
N GLY A 89 -15.34 15.63 14.29
CA GLY A 89 -14.51 15.64 15.48
C GLY A 89 -14.98 14.71 16.60
N THR A 90 -15.83 13.73 16.31
CA THR A 90 -16.37 12.79 17.32
C THR A 90 -15.37 11.73 17.75
N GLY A 91 -14.33 11.48 16.97
CA GLY A 91 -13.34 10.48 17.29
C GLY A 91 -12.33 10.23 16.17
N ARG A 92 -11.50 9.22 16.40
CA ARG A 92 -10.43 8.81 15.50
C ARG A 92 -10.41 7.30 15.35
N VAL A 93 -10.02 6.86 14.17
CA VAL A 93 -9.72 5.45 13.88
C VAL A 93 -8.28 5.34 13.37
N GLU A 94 -7.56 4.35 13.86
CA GLU A 94 -6.19 4.04 13.43
C GLU A 94 -6.11 2.60 12.93
N LEU A 95 -5.58 2.39 11.73
CA LEU A 95 -5.18 1.08 11.23
C LEU A 95 -3.81 0.73 11.83
N VAL A 96 -3.80 -0.13 12.83
CA VAL A 96 -2.58 -0.54 13.58
C VAL A 96 -1.78 -1.55 12.80
N SER A 97 -2.44 -2.58 12.29
CA SER A 97 -1.81 -3.65 11.52
C SER A 97 -2.69 -4.14 10.38
N GLN A 98 -2.01 -4.67 9.35
CA GLN A 98 -2.63 -5.31 8.21
C GLN A 98 -1.85 -6.60 7.93
N THR A 99 -2.45 -7.75 8.14
CA THR A 99 -1.80 -9.05 7.95
C THR A 99 -2.49 -9.81 6.83
N TYR A 100 -1.72 -10.26 5.84
CA TYR A 100 -2.24 -11.01 4.70
C TYR A 100 -1.59 -12.38 4.57
N SER A 101 -2.41 -13.42 4.48
CA SER A 101 -2.01 -14.80 4.20
C SER A 101 -2.30 -15.15 2.75
N LYS A 102 -1.24 -15.17 1.93
CA LYS A 102 -1.34 -15.52 0.50
C LYS A 102 -1.76 -16.97 0.25
N SER A 103 -1.56 -17.86 1.23
CA SER A 103 -1.84 -19.30 1.08
C SER A 103 -3.33 -19.61 1.07
N ASN A 104 -4.10 -18.90 1.88
CA ASN A 104 -5.53 -19.15 2.06
C ASN A 104 -6.42 -17.93 1.73
N GLY A 105 -5.82 -16.80 1.28
CA GLY A 105 -6.58 -15.62 0.90
C GLY A 105 -7.30 -14.95 2.07
N ILE A 106 -6.72 -15.02 3.27
CA ILE A 106 -7.26 -14.38 4.48
C ILE A 106 -6.46 -13.12 4.76
N MET A 107 -7.15 -12.03 5.03
CA MET A 107 -6.57 -10.77 5.48
C MET A 107 -7.20 -10.35 6.80
N VAL A 108 -6.39 -9.86 7.72
CA VAL A 108 -6.83 -9.35 9.02
C VAL A 108 -6.32 -7.93 9.17
N PHE A 109 -7.22 -7.03 9.51
CA PHE A 109 -6.93 -5.65 9.87
C PHE A 109 -7.21 -5.45 11.34
N GLU A 110 -6.29 -4.84 12.04
CA GLU A 110 -6.45 -4.39 13.41
C GLU A 110 -6.66 -2.89 13.43
N PHE A 111 -7.80 -2.46 13.95
CA PHE A 111 -8.14 -1.05 14.13
C PHE A 111 -8.17 -0.69 15.61
N GLU A 112 -7.65 0.49 15.92
CA GLU A 112 -7.87 1.14 17.21
C GLU A 112 -8.75 2.37 17.03
N THR A 113 -9.73 2.52 17.92
CA THR A 113 -10.65 3.64 17.91
C THR A 113 -10.48 4.50 19.16
N THR A 114 -10.71 5.80 19.04
CA THR A 114 -10.70 6.73 20.15
C THR A 114 -11.94 7.62 20.07
N ASP A 115 -12.72 7.65 21.13
CA ASP A 115 -13.91 8.50 21.25
C ASP A 115 -13.52 9.81 21.92
N TYR A 116 -13.70 10.94 21.22
CA TYR A 116 -13.41 12.27 21.75
C TYR A 116 -14.60 12.88 22.52
N THR A 117 -15.79 12.28 22.40
CA THR A 117 -17.00 12.75 23.08
C THR A 117 -17.11 12.21 24.52
N ALA A 118 -16.35 11.16 24.81
CA ALA A 118 -16.37 10.54 26.15
C ALA A 118 -15.53 11.34 27.15
N ALA A 119 -16.04 11.47 28.38
CA ALA A 119 -15.33 12.13 29.48
C ALA A 119 -14.04 11.39 29.91
N ILE A 120 -13.99 10.08 29.69
CA ILE A 120 -12.83 9.21 29.95
C ILE A 120 -12.42 8.67 28.58
N GLN A 121 -11.11 8.67 28.30
CA GLN A 121 -10.59 8.16 27.04
C GLN A 121 -10.95 6.68 26.89
N LYS A 122 -11.77 6.38 25.91
CA LYS A 122 -12.20 5.04 25.56
C LYS A 122 -12.31 4.93 24.03
N GLY A 123 -12.51 3.72 23.53
CA GLY A 123 -12.81 3.50 22.12
C GLY A 123 -14.26 3.83 21.77
N ILE A 124 -14.51 3.92 20.47
CA ILE A 124 -15.86 4.01 19.94
C ILE A 124 -16.45 2.59 19.97
N ASN A 125 -17.66 2.46 20.52
CA ASN A 125 -18.34 1.17 20.52
C ASN A 125 -18.51 0.66 19.09
N ALA A 126 -18.11 -0.58 18.82
CA ALA A 126 -18.20 -1.18 17.50
C ALA A 126 -19.62 -1.19 16.91
N ASN A 127 -20.65 -1.23 17.78
CA ASN A 127 -22.05 -1.15 17.37
C ASN A 127 -22.46 0.25 16.87
N ASN A 128 -21.65 1.27 17.14
CA ASN A 128 -21.85 2.63 16.63
C ASN A 128 -21.05 2.87 15.33
N LEU A 129 -20.43 1.83 14.78
CA LEU A 129 -19.65 1.89 13.57
C LEU A 129 -20.28 1.01 12.49
N GLU A 130 -20.55 1.62 11.36
CA GLU A 130 -20.94 0.91 10.13
C GLU A 130 -19.70 0.62 9.30
N TRP A 131 -19.56 -0.62 8.84
CA TRP A 131 -18.39 -1.11 8.12
C TRP A 131 -18.76 -1.47 6.70
N GLN A 132 -18.06 -0.89 5.73
CA GLN A 132 -18.24 -1.16 4.32
C GLN A 132 -16.90 -1.54 3.69
N LEU A 133 -16.89 -2.62 2.88
CA LEU A 133 -15.73 -3.03 2.11
C LEU A 133 -16.01 -2.84 0.63
N PHE A 134 -15.15 -2.09 -0.04
CA PHE A 134 -15.15 -1.96 -1.49
C PHE A 134 -14.05 -2.83 -2.07
N THR A 135 -14.43 -3.80 -2.87
CA THR A 135 -13.51 -4.74 -3.53
C THR A 135 -12.96 -4.18 -4.83
N PRO A 136 -11.73 -4.54 -5.23
CA PRO A 136 -11.17 -4.06 -6.48
C PRO A 136 -11.90 -4.65 -7.70
N PRO A 137 -11.76 -4.00 -8.86
CA PRO A 137 -12.31 -4.51 -10.12
C PRO A 137 -11.83 -5.94 -10.40
N GLY A 138 -12.75 -6.82 -10.80
CA GLY A 138 -12.43 -8.23 -11.09
C GLY A 138 -12.40 -9.15 -9.87
N VAL A 139 -12.58 -8.63 -8.67
CA VAL A 139 -12.81 -9.43 -7.47
C VAL A 139 -14.33 -9.54 -7.26
N ASP A 140 -14.80 -10.75 -7.20
CA ASP A 140 -16.23 -11.01 -6.99
C ASP A 140 -16.63 -10.64 -5.54
N ALA A 141 -17.30 -9.50 -5.40
CA ALA A 141 -17.77 -9.02 -4.10
C ALA A 141 -18.66 -10.03 -3.38
N GLN A 142 -19.40 -10.85 -4.14
CA GLN A 142 -20.30 -11.88 -3.56
C GLN A 142 -19.53 -13.05 -2.91
N LYS A 143 -18.30 -13.30 -3.36
CA LYS A 143 -17.44 -14.36 -2.78
C LYS A 143 -16.59 -13.86 -1.63
N THR A 144 -16.34 -12.57 -1.55
CA THR A 144 -15.58 -11.96 -0.47
C THR A 144 -16.45 -11.90 0.78
N GLN A 145 -15.91 -12.30 1.91
CA GLN A 145 -16.58 -12.28 3.20
C GLN A 145 -15.83 -11.35 4.14
N MET A 146 -16.54 -10.45 4.80
CA MET A 146 -15.97 -9.56 5.82
C MET A 146 -16.68 -9.83 7.15
N GLU A 147 -15.90 -10.00 8.20
CA GLU A 147 -16.36 -10.22 9.56
C GLU A 147 -15.68 -9.21 10.47
N VAL A 148 -16.45 -8.53 11.32
CA VAL A 148 -15.95 -7.57 12.30
C VAL A 148 -15.99 -8.21 13.67
N VAL A 149 -14.86 -8.18 14.38
CA VAL A 149 -14.66 -8.82 15.69
C VAL A 149 -14.16 -7.77 16.69
N PRO A 150 -15.03 -7.19 17.53
CA PRO A 150 -14.60 -6.36 18.64
C PRO A 150 -13.81 -7.18 19.66
N LEU A 151 -12.59 -6.73 20.01
CA LEU A 151 -11.74 -7.40 20.98
C LEU A 151 -11.79 -6.72 22.35
N THR A 152 -11.66 -5.40 22.34
CA THR A 152 -11.73 -4.57 23.55
C THR A 152 -12.56 -3.33 23.25
N ASP A 153 -12.70 -2.45 24.23
CA ASP A 153 -13.44 -1.18 24.05
C ASP A 153 -12.90 -0.31 22.92
N ASN A 154 -11.59 -0.45 22.59
CA ASN A 154 -10.93 0.37 21.59
C ASN A 154 -10.29 -0.41 20.45
N LYS A 155 -10.24 -1.76 20.50
CA LYS A 155 -9.63 -2.60 19.47
C LYS A 155 -10.67 -3.44 18.76
N ILE A 156 -10.62 -3.40 17.43
CA ILE A 156 -11.54 -4.09 16.54
C ILE A 156 -10.73 -4.76 15.44
N ASP A 157 -10.88 -6.07 15.31
CA ASP A 157 -10.33 -6.82 14.20
C ASP A 157 -11.35 -6.99 13.08
N VAL A 158 -10.90 -6.82 11.86
CA VAL A 158 -11.70 -7.08 10.65
C VAL A 158 -11.05 -8.19 9.85
N ILE A 159 -11.77 -9.28 9.66
CA ILE A 159 -11.32 -10.45 8.92
C ILE A 159 -11.96 -10.41 7.53
N VAL A 160 -11.14 -10.43 6.49
CA VAL A 160 -11.61 -10.54 5.10
C VAL A 160 -11.14 -11.85 4.53
N ARG A 161 -12.06 -12.65 3.98
CA ARG A 161 -11.80 -13.96 3.39
C ARG A 161 -11.98 -13.94 1.89
N ASN A 162 -11.36 -14.91 1.22
CA ASN A 162 -11.37 -15.06 -0.23
C ASN A 162 -10.74 -13.87 -0.98
N VAL A 163 -9.72 -13.25 -0.36
CA VAL A 163 -8.93 -12.20 -0.98
C VAL A 163 -7.95 -12.81 -1.99
N PRO A 164 -8.00 -12.44 -3.28
CA PRO A 164 -7.09 -12.95 -4.29
C PRO A 164 -5.66 -12.44 -4.07
N LYS A 165 -4.66 -13.13 -4.66
CA LYS A 165 -3.24 -12.78 -4.50
C LYS A 165 -2.90 -11.38 -5.03
N ASP A 166 -3.58 -10.97 -6.09
CA ASP A 166 -3.37 -9.70 -6.77
C ASP A 166 -4.62 -8.80 -6.56
N TYR A 167 -4.97 -8.58 -5.28
CA TYR A 167 -6.18 -7.83 -4.92
C TYR A 167 -6.14 -6.34 -5.28
N GLY A 168 -5.00 -5.81 -5.74
CA GLY A 168 -4.87 -4.39 -6.09
C GLY A 168 -5.09 -3.45 -4.91
N VAL A 169 -6.27 -2.84 -4.84
CA VAL A 169 -6.69 -1.98 -3.73
C VAL A 169 -8.08 -2.39 -3.24
N MET A 170 -8.24 -2.48 -1.94
CA MET A 170 -9.54 -2.52 -1.27
C MET A 170 -9.71 -1.26 -0.44
N ILE A 171 -10.94 -0.81 -0.21
CA ILE A 171 -11.21 0.31 0.68
C ILE A 171 -12.11 -0.18 1.79
N VAL A 172 -11.67 0.03 3.03
CA VAL A 172 -12.49 -0.16 4.22
C VAL A 172 -13.00 1.20 4.63
N ARG A 173 -14.31 1.41 4.48
CA ARG A 173 -15.01 2.60 4.97
C ARG A 173 -15.58 2.30 6.33
N ILE A 174 -15.38 3.22 7.24
CA ILE A 174 -15.92 3.17 8.60
C ILE A 174 -16.70 4.44 8.81
N ALA A 175 -18.01 4.31 9.02
CA ALA A 175 -18.89 5.43 9.31
C ALA A 175 -19.25 5.42 10.81
N ASN A 176 -19.20 6.59 11.44
CA ASN A 176 -19.63 6.75 12.82
C ASN A 176 -21.13 7.12 12.84
N THR A 177 -21.94 6.18 13.27
CA THR A 177 -23.38 6.37 13.43
C THR A 177 -23.70 6.61 14.89
N THR A 178 -24.05 7.82 15.25
CA THR A 178 -24.39 8.19 16.64
C THR A 178 -25.68 7.52 17.15
N VAL A 179 -26.38 6.79 16.30
CA VAL A 179 -27.65 6.12 16.60
C VAL A 179 -27.64 4.71 16.02
N SER A 180 -27.03 3.77 16.72
CA SER A 180 -27.18 2.35 16.38
C SER A 180 -27.59 1.56 17.61
N ASN A 181 -28.72 0.89 17.52
CA ASN A 181 -29.22 -0.05 18.54
C ASN A 181 -29.09 -1.51 18.10
N SER A 182 -28.34 -1.77 17.05
CA SER A 182 -28.27 -3.08 16.43
C SER A 182 -26.84 -3.61 16.34
N ASP A 183 -26.71 -4.82 15.83
CA ASP A 183 -25.48 -5.48 15.54
C ASP A 183 -24.58 -4.68 14.57
N VAL A 184 -23.28 -5.00 14.57
CA VAL A 184 -22.32 -4.39 13.64
C VAL A 184 -22.78 -4.60 12.21
N ASP A 185 -23.05 -3.52 11.51
CA ASP A 185 -23.46 -3.56 10.11
C ASP A 185 -22.25 -3.72 9.20
N VAL A 186 -22.35 -4.64 8.25
CA VAL A 186 -21.28 -5.00 7.31
C VAL A 186 -21.84 -5.01 5.89
N SER A 187 -21.26 -4.23 5.00
CA SER A 187 -21.57 -4.29 3.59
C SER A 187 -20.32 -4.48 2.72
N ILE A 188 -20.49 -5.19 1.61
CA ILE A 188 -19.42 -5.43 0.64
C ILE A 188 -19.94 -4.93 -0.72
N GLN A 189 -19.18 -4.02 -1.32
CA GLN A 189 -19.55 -3.38 -2.60
C GLN A 189 -18.38 -3.43 -3.58
N ASP A 190 -18.66 -3.24 -4.85
CA ASP A 190 -17.65 -3.14 -5.90
C ASP A 190 -16.92 -1.80 -5.84
N TYR A 191 -15.66 -1.80 -6.19
CA TYR A 191 -14.82 -0.59 -6.20
C TYR A 191 -15.25 0.42 -7.28
N GLU A 192 -15.81 -0.03 -8.39
CA GLU A 192 -16.34 0.88 -9.41
C GLU A 192 -17.55 1.65 -8.90
N ASP A 193 -18.45 1.00 -8.15
CA ASP A 193 -19.57 1.66 -7.47
C ASP A 193 -19.09 2.73 -6.49
N TYR A 194 -17.97 2.48 -5.78
CA TYR A 194 -17.34 3.48 -4.93
C TYR A 194 -16.85 4.69 -5.72
N LYS A 195 -16.16 4.47 -6.85
CA LYS A 195 -15.67 5.56 -7.71
C LYS A 195 -16.80 6.42 -8.26
N GLU A 196 -17.90 5.81 -8.68
CA GLU A 196 -19.06 6.51 -9.21
C GLU A 196 -19.73 7.36 -8.12
N LYS A 197 -20.04 6.77 -6.98
CA LYS A 197 -20.60 7.47 -5.81
C LYS A 197 -19.71 8.64 -5.36
N LYS A 198 -18.39 8.48 -5.36
CA LYS A 198 -17.46 9.56 -5.00
C LYS A 198 -17.43 10.70 -6.01
N LYS A 199 -17.71 10.44 -7.31
CA LYS A 199 -17.87 11.47 -8.34
C LYS A 199 -19.19 12.23 -8.16
N GLU A 200 -20.27 11.52 -7.89
CA GLU A 200 -21.60 12.10 -7.65
C GLU A 200 -21.62 12.97 -6.39
N LYS A 201 -20.97 12.53 -5.29
CA LYS A 201 -20.87 13.28 -4.03
C LYS A 201 -20.11 14.60 -4.11
N LYS A 202 -19.22 14.78 -5.08
CA LYS A 202 -18.62 16.10 -5.34
C LYS A 202 -19.64 17.13 -5.90
N LEU A 203 -20.79 16.65 -6.35
CA LEU A 203 -21.90 17.48 -6.87
C LEU A 203 -22.98 17.74 -5.80
N ASP A 204 -23.19 16.82 -4.85
CA ASP A 204 -24.21 16.94 -3.79
C ASP A 204 -23.53 16.96 -2.41
N GLN A 205 -23.37 18.15 -1.86
CA GLN A 205 -22.75 18.38 -0.53
C GLN A 205 -23.67 18.07 0.66
N GLN A 206 -24.42 16.97 0.66
CA GLN A 206 -25.27 16.61 1.78
C GLN A 206 -25.26 15.12 2.11
N GLU A 207 -24.10 14.59 2.58
CA GLU A 207 -24.12 13.40 3.40
C GLU A 207 -23.91 13.78 4.87
N THR A 208 -24.92 13.43 5.67
CA THR A 208 -24.92 13.64 7.12
C THR A 208 -24.11 12.58 7.88
N THR A 209 -23.62 11.56 7.19
CA THR A 209 -22.87 10.47 7.81
C THR A 209 -21.37 10.75 7.73
N ASP A 210 -20.75 10.81 8.88
CA ASP A 210 -19.32 11.03 9.02
C ASP A 210 -18.56 9.71 8.85
N TYR A 211 -17.64 9.64 7.90
CA TYR A 211 -16.91 8.42 7.60
C TYR A 211 -15.41 8.67 7.32
N VAL A 212 -14.63 7.62 7.50
CA VAL A 212 -13.20 7.54 7.16
C VAL A 212 -12.95 6.37 6.21
N ASP A 213 -12.05 6.54 5.24
CA ASP A 213 -11.71 5.55 4.22
C ASP A 213 -10.26 5.08 4.36
N PHE A 214 -10.05 3.79 4.61
CA PHE A 214 -8.72 3.19 4.68
C PHE A 214 -8.42 2.42 3.39
N TYR A 215 -7.36 2.85 2.69
CA TYR A 215 -6.88 2.19 1.47
C TYR A 215 -5.96 1.01 1.83
N ILE A 216 -6.45 -0.18 1.57
CA ILE A 216 -5.77 -1.44 1.83
C ILE A 216 -5.08 -1.89 0.55
N THR A 217 -3.78 -1.72 0.48
CA THR A 217 -2.97 -1.98 -0.72
C THR A 217 -1.60 -2.52 -0.34
N HIS A 218 -0.92 -3.13 -1.31
CA HIS A 218 0.48 -3.57 -1.15
C HIS A 218 1.47 -2.43 -0.86
N GLN A 219 1.07 -1.18 -1.07
CA GLN A 219 1.90 0.01 -0.81
C GLN A 219 1.78 0.49 0.65
N ASN A 220 0.85 -0.06 1.44
CA ASN A 220 0.67 0.33 2.83
C ASN A 220 1.83 -0.22 3.69
N GLY A 221 2.53 0.66 4.40
CA GLY A 221 3.65 0.31 5.28
C GLY A 221 3.29 -0.58 6.48
N LYS A 222 2.00 -0.71 6.80
CA LYS A 222 1.49 -1.59 7.87
C LYS A 222 1.28 -3.04 7.40
N LEU A 223 1.40 -3.32 6.10
CA LEU A 223 1.18 -4.65 5.55
C LEU A 223 2.27 -5.62 5.98
N LYS A 224 1.86 -6.72 6.56
CA LYS A 224 2.70 -7.87 6.90
C LYS A 224 2.19 -9.12 6.19
N TYR A 225 3.10 -9.97 5.76
CA TYR A 225 2.74 -11.29 5.23
C TYR A 225 2.98 -12.33 6.31
N SER A 226 1.94 -13.07 6.67
CA SER A 226 2.02 -14.14 7.65
C SER A 226 1.09 -15.29 7.24
N GLN A 227 1.37 -16.48 7.75
CA GLN A 227 0.45 -17.59 7.59
C GLN A 227 -0.64 -17.47 8.65
N LEU A 228 -1.87 -17.21 8.20
CA LEU A 228 -3.04 -17.16 9.07
C LEU A 228 -3.78 -18.49 9.00
N GLU A 229 -4.29 -18.93 10.15
CA GLU A 229 -5.16 -20.10 10.22
C GLU A 229 -6.57 -19.72 9.77
N ASN A 230 -7.24 -20.63 9.05
CA ASN A 230 -8.63 -20.42 8.68
C ASN A 230 -9.54 -20.85 9.84
N LEU A 231 -9.69 -19.97 10.81
CA LEU A 231 -10.53 -20.15 11.99
C LEU A 231 -11.95 -19.61 11.72
N SER A 232 -12.96 -20.20 12.37
CA SER A 232 -14.27 -19.55 12.44
C SER A 232 -14.16 -18.21 13.20
N ARG A 233 -15.14 -17.31 13.00
CA ARG A 233 -15.19 -16.02 13.69
C ARG A 233 -15.02 -16.17 15.22
N GLU A 234 -15.73 -17.14 15.82
CA GLU A 234 -15.68 -17.43 17.25
C GLU A 234 -14.30 -17.86 17.73
N ASN A 235 -13.69 -18.82 17.02
CA ASN A 235 -12.35 -19.30 17.35
C ASN A 235 -11.28 -18.22 17.13
N PHE A 236 -11.44 -17.40 16.11
CA PHE A 236 -10.57 -16.25 15.89
C PHE A 236 -10.70 -15.24 17.05
N ALA A 237 -11.92 -14.89 17.44
CA ALA A 237 -12.17 -13.98 18.54
C ALA A 237 -11.56 -14.50 19.86
N LEU A 238 -11.72 -15.78 20.17
CA LEU A 238 -11.13 -16.40 21.37
C LEU A 238 -9.60 -16.36 21.34
N LYS A 239 -8.99 -16.62 20.19
CA LYS A 239 -7.53 -16.58 20.03
C LYS A 239 -7.02 -15.14 20.19
N ALA A 240 -7.58 -14.20 19.43
CA ALA A 240 -7.16 -12.80 19.46
C ALA A 240 -7.34 -12.16 20.85
N PHE A 241 -8.44 -12.48 21.52
CA PHE A 241 -8.68 -12.02 22.90
C PHE A 241 -7.68 -12.65 23.89
N GLY A 242 -7.34 -13.92 23.70
CA GLY A 242 -6.31 -14.59 24.50
C GLY A 242 -4.93 -13.97 24.33
N ASP A 243 -4.55 -13.62 23.09
CA ASP A 243 -3.30 -12.96 22.77
C ASP A 243 -3.24 -11.55 23.37
N GLU A 244 -4.34 -10.80 23.31
CA GLU A 244 -4.46 -9.47 23.92
C GLU A 244 -4.35 -9.52 25.46
N LEU A 245 -5.01 -10.47 26.09
CA LEU A 245 -4.91 -10.67 27.55
C LEU A 245 -3.48 -11.01 27.98
N LYS A 246 -2.77 -11.81 27.17
CA LYS A 246 -1.37 -12.13 27.42
C LYS A 246 -0.49 -10.90 27.30
N PHE A 247 -0.68 -10.13 26.24
CA PHE A 247 0.04 -8.88 26.02
C PHE A 247 -0.15 -7.90 27.18
N GLN A 248 -1.37 -7.71 27.65
CA GLN A 248 -1.64 -6.83 28.78
C GLN A 248 -1.01 -7.32 30.09
N LYS A 249 -0.98 -8.65 30.32
CA LYS A 249 -0.32 -9.24 31.49
C LYS A 249 1.19 -9.05 31.47
N ASP A 250 1.79 -9.11 30.29
CA ASP A 250 3.24 -8.95 30.13
C ASP A 250 3.69 -7.48 30.29
N GLN A 251 2.75 -6.52 30.29
CA GLN A 251 3.01 -5.09 30.52
C GLN A 251 2.92 -4.66 31.98
N VAL A 252 2.36 -5.48 32.86
CA VAL A 252 2.20 -5.24 34.30
C VAL A 252 3.32 -5.90 35.09
#